data_1a391e472b8a798987b5ec195a198d27
#
_entry.id   1a391e472b8a798987b5ec195a198d27
#
_cell.length_a   1.000
_cell.length_b   1.000
_cell.length_c   1.000
_cell.angle_alpha   90.00
_cell.angle_beta   90.00
_cell.angle_gamma   90.00
#
_symmetry.space_group_name_H-M   'P 1'
#
loop_
_entity.id
_entity.type
_entity.pdbx_description
1 polymer ?
#
loop_
_entity_poly.entity_id
_entity_poly.type
_entity_poly.pdbx_seq_one_letter_code
_entity_poly.pdbx_strand_id
1 'polypeptide(L)'
;AALDRKELRKGREKLKTLRDLLAEAQVWCNKYVRFRDGNKCISCGTTKPGIQYCAGHFRSRGAASHLRFNLDNIHVQCNKYCNSALSGNISAYRPALIEKIGLDRVLALENDNEPHKFTSEEAKEIKASFKLKLKELDHE
;
A
#
# COMPACT_ATOMS: atom_id res chain seq x y z
N ALA A 1 -2.82 -39.15 14.93
CA ALA A 1 -3.66 -38.12 15.55
C ALA A 1 -3.67 -36.86 14.69
N ALA A 2 -4.83 -36.18 14.63
CA ALA A 2 -4.96 -34.93 13.91
C ALA A 2 -4.23 -33.80 14.64
N LEU A 3 -3.50 -32.96 13.90
CA LEU A 3 -2.90 -31.76 14.43
C LEU A 3 -4.02 -30.76 14.78
N ASP A 4 -3.87 -30.02 15.87
CA ASP A 4 -4.81 -28.97 16.20
C ASP A 4 -4.66 -27.75 15.26
N ARG A 5 -5.62 -26.83 15.30
CA ARG A 5 -5.63 -25.65 14.42
C ARG A 5 -4.41 -24.75 14.60
N LYS A 6 -3.88 -24.70 15.82
CA LYS A 6 -2.72 -23.87 16.16
C LYS A 6 -1.45 -24.43 15.53
N GLU A 7 -1.25 -25.75 15.59
CA GLU A 7 -0.11 -26.44 14.99
C GLU A 7 -0.15 -26.37 13.47
N LEU A 8 -1.32 -26.56 12.86
CA LEU A 8 -1.51 -26.39 11.42
C LEU A 8 -1.22 -24.97 10.97
N ARG A 9 -1.62 -23.96 11.74
CA ARG A 9 -1.35 -22.57 11.44
C ARG A 9 0.14 -22.26 11.48
N LYS A 10 0.85 -22.75 12.50
CA LYS A 10 2.31 -22.61 12.62
C LYS A 10 3.03 -23.28 11.45
N GLY A 11 2.58 -24.46 11.04
CA GLY A 11 3.15 -25.17 9.90
C GLY A 11 2.98 -24.40 8.60
N ARG A 12 1.80 -23.81 8.36
CA ARG A 12 1.54 -22.96 7.18
C ARG A 12 2.40 -21.72 7.20
N GLU A 13 2.55 -21.07 8.36
CA GLU A 13 3.37 -19.86 8.51
C GLU A 13 4.84 -20.14 8.16
N LYS A 14 5.38 -21.28 8.58
CA LYS A 14 6.74 -21.69 8.24
C LYS A 14 6.95 -21.95 6.75
N LEU A 15 5.89 -22.30 6.02
CA LEU A 15 5.95 -22.58 4.58
C LEU A 15 5.82 -21.32 3.72
N LYS A 16 5.48 -20.18 4.30
CA LYS A 16 5.33 -18.94 3.55
C LYS A 16 6.68 -18.44 3.05
N THR A 17 6.71 -18.09 1.75
CA THR A 17 7.87 -17.46 1.14
C THR A 17 7.94 -16.00 1.50
N LEU A 18 9.08 -15.34 1.27
CA LEU A 18 9.21 -13.89 1.39
C LEU A 18 8.17 -13.16 0.54
N ARG A 19 7.94 -13.65 -0.69
CA ARG A 19 6.93 -13.09 -1.58
C ARG A 19 5.54 -13.11 -0.94
N ASP A 20 5.17 -14.22 -0.31
CA ASP A 20 3.88 -14.36 0.38
C ASP A 20 3.76 -13.37 1.54
N LEU A 21 4.81 -13.24 2.34
CA LEU A 21 4.83 -12.34 3.50
C LEU A 21 4.74 -10.87 3.06
N LEU A 22 5.44 -10.50 1.99
CA LEU A 22 5.35 -9.14 1.43
C LEU A 22 3.96 -8.85 0.85
N ALA A 23 3.34 -9.84 0.20
CA ALA A 23 1.97 -9.70 -0.31
C ALA A 23 0.97 -9.47 0.82
N GLU A 24 1.09 -10.20 1.93
CA GLU A 24 0.25 -10.01 3.10
C GLU A 24 0.44 -8.62 3.72
N ALA A 25 1.69 -8.18 3.86
CA ALA A 25 2.00 -6.84 4.36
C ALA A 25 1.39 -5.76 3.45
N GLN A 26 1.43 -5.96 2.13
CA GLN A 26 0.86 -5.03 1.17
C GLN A 26 -0.66 -4.94 1.30
N VAL A 27 -1.34 -6.06 1.53
CA VAL A 27 -2.80 -6.08 1.77
C VAL A 27 -3.16 -5.17 2.95
N TRP A 28 -2.45 -5.29 4.06
CA TRP A 28 -2.71 -4.48 5.25
C TRP A 28 -2.32 -3.01 5.07
N CYS A 29 -1.22 -2.75 4.39
CA CYS A 29 -0.82 -1.40 4.00
C CYS A 29 -1.90 -0.73 3.15
N ASN A 30 -2.41 -1.44 2.15
CA ASN A 30 -3.44 -0.93 1.25
C ASN A 30 -4.78 -0.68 1.97
N LYS A 31 -5.14 -1.56 2.91
CA LYS A 31 -6.32 -1.34 3.76
C LYS A 31 -6.18 -0.05 4.58
N TYR A 32 -5.02 0.16 5.17
CA TYR A 32 -4.73 1.37 5.92
C TYR A 32 -4.87 2.62 5.04
N VAL A 33 -4.29 2.60 3.85
CA VAL A 33 -4.37 3.72 2.89
C VAL A 33 -5.82 4.03 2.51
N ARG A 34 -6.61 2.99 2.20
CA ARG A 34 -8.02 3.18 1.85
C ARG A 34 -8.82 3.75 3.02
N PHE A 35 -8.53 3.32 4.24
CA PHE A 35 -9.18 3.85 5.43
C PHE A 35 -8.77 5.31 5.68
N ARG A 36 -7.49 5.62 5.54
CA ARG A 36 -6.94 6.98 5.72
C ARG A 36 -7.56 7.98 4.74
N ASP A 37 -7.63 7.60 3.46
CA ASP A 37 -8.00 8.52 2.38
C ASP A 37 -9.50 8.50 2.03
N GLY A 38 -10.21 7.42 2.36
CA GLY A 38 -11.59 7.24 1.94
C GLY A 38 -11.73 7.04 0.43
N ASN A 39 -12.96 7.12 -0.08
CA ASN A 39 -13.27 6.89 -1.49
C ASN A 39 -13.14 8.18 -2.30
N LYS A 40 -11.90 8.61 -2.50
CA LYS A 40 -11.57 9.77 -3.35
C LYS A 40 -10.29 9.49 -4.12
N CYS A 41 -10.39 9.49 -5.44
CA CYS A 41 -9.22 9.28 -6.30
C CYS A 41 -8.30 10.48 -6.26
N ILE A 42 -7.03 10.27 -5.94
CA ILE A 42 -6.05 11.36 -5.90
C ILE A 42 -5.81 11.96 -7.29
N SER A 43 -5.90 11.15 -8.35
CA SER A 43 -5.57 11.59 -9.71
C SER A 43 -6.72 12.35 -10.37
N CYS A 44 -7.93 11.79 -10.42
CA CYS A 44 -9.06 12.43 -11.08
C CYS A 44 -10.03 13.12 -10.13
N GLY A 45 -9.88 12.92 -8.82
CA GLY A 45 -10.71 13.54 -7.81
C GLY A 45 -12.10 12.96 -7.65
N THR A 46 -12.44 11.89 -8.37
CA THR A 46 -13.78 11.30 -8.28
C THR A 46 -14.07 10.78 -6.87
N THR A 47 -15.30 11.00 -6.44
CA THR A 47 -15.86 10.41 -5.21
C THR A 47 -17.08 9.56 -5.51
N LYS A 48 -17.25 9.19 -6.77
CA LYS A 48 -18.44 8.49 -7.26
C LYS A 48 -18.67 7.20 -6.49
N PRO A 49 -19.87 6.96 -5.93
CA PRO A 49 -20.18 5.70 -5.26
C PRO A 49 -20.39 4.57 -6.27
N GLY A 50 -20.24 3.33 -5.80
CA GLY A 50 -20.49 2.14 -6.62
C GLY A 50 -19.34 1.76 -7.55
N ILE A 51 -18.22 2.49 -7.53
CA ILE A 51 -17.00 2.11 -8.24
C ILE A 51 -15.97 1.58 -7.26
N GLN A 52 -15.00 0.83 -7.79
CA GLN A 52 -13.94 0.25 -7.00
C GLN A 52 -12.79 1.26 -6.81
N TYR A 53 -12.33 1.40 -5.58
CA TYR A 53 -11.16 2.21 -5.23
C TYR A 53 -10.05 1.29 -4.76
N CYS A 54 -8.81 1.65 -5.06
CA CYS A 54 -7.63 0.89 -4.68
C CYS A 54 -6.55 1.81 -4.11
N ALA A 55 -5.54 1.23 -3.49
CA ALA A 55 -4.34 1.94 -3.07
C ALA A 55 -3.35 1.95 -4.24
N GLY A 56 -3.20 3.12 -4.87
CA GLY A 56 -2.34 3.29 -6.03
C GLY A 56 -0.98 3.88 -5.65
N HIS A 57 0.09 3.29 -6.18
CA HIS A 57 1.45 3.78 -5.96
C HIS A 57 1.80 4.90 -6.92
N PHE A 58 2.38 6.00 -6.41
CA PHE A 58 2.89 7.09 -7.24
C PHE A 58 4.08 6.61 -8.07
N ARG A 59 5.10 6.02 -7.42
CA ARG A 59 6.14 5.25 -8.10
C ARG A 59 5.79 3.78 -7.98
N SER A 60 5.70 3.09 -9.11
CA SER A 60 5.22 1.72 -9.16
C SER A 60 6.13 0.75 -8.39
N ARG A 61 5.57 -0.35 -7.93
CA ARG A 61 6.32 -1.41 -7.25
C ARG A 61 7.42 -1.98 -8.15
N GLY A 62 7.21 -2.02 -9.46
CA GLY A 62 8.21 -2.49 -10.41
C GLY A 62 9.37 -1.50 -10.57
N ALA A 63 9.08 -0.20 -10.56
CA ALA A 63 10.11 0.84 -10.72
C ALA A 63 10.84 1.17 -9.40
N ALA A 64 10.12 1.11 -8.28
CA ALA A 64 10.64 1.53 -6.97
C ALA A 64 10.09 0.63 -5.86
N SER A 65 10.53 -0.64 -5.86
CA SER A 65 10.05 -1.63 -4.89
C SER A 65 10.35 -1.23 -3.44
N HIS A 66 11.39 -0.46 -3.21
CA HIS A 66 11.75 0.06 -1.89
C HIS A 66 10.72 1.04 -1.31
N LEU A 67 9.86 1.62 -2.16
CA LEU A 67 8.82 2.56 -1.75
C LEU A 67 7.42 1.92 -1.63
N ARG A 68 7.33 0.60 -1.75
CA ARG A 68 6.04 -0.10 -1.79
C ARG A 68 5.21 0.02 -0.51
N PHE A 69 5.84 0.34 0.61
CA PHE A 69 5.18 0.54 1.90
C PHE A 69 5.31 1.98 2.42
N ASN A 70 5.90 2.85 1.63
CA ASN A 70 6.05 4.25 2.00
C ASN A 70 4.69 4.96 1.84
N LEU A 71 4.16 5.47 2.94
CA LEU A 71 2.82 6.06 2.97
C LEU A 71 2.68 7.33 2.15
N ASP A 72 3.76 8.04 1.89
CA ASP A 72 3.76 9.19 0.97
C ASP A 72 3.61 8.75 -0.48
N ASN A 73 4.00 7.52 -0.79
CA ASN A 73 3.98 6.97 -2.14
C ASN A 73 2.68 6.26 -2.51
N ILE A 74 1.74 6.12 -1.56
CA ILE A 74 0.52 5.33 -1.77
C ILE A 74 -0.70 6.15 -1.41
N HIS A 75 -1.61 6.34 -2.38
CA HIS A 75 -2.86 7.07 -2.19
C HIS A 75 -3.99 6.40 -2.96
N VAL A 76 -5.22 6.65 -2.53
CA VAL A 76 -6.38 6.04 -3.18
C VAL A 76 -6.55 6.53 -4.60
N GLN A 77 -6.82 5.61 -5.50
CA GLN A 77 -7.20 5.87 -6.90
C GLN A 77 -8.43 5.06 -7.28
N CYS A 78 -9.20 5.57 -8.25
CA CYS A 78 -10.23 4.75 -8.88
C CYS A 78 -9.57 3.64 -9.68
N ASN A 79 -10.05 2.39 -9.48
CA ASN A 79 -9.33 1.21 -9.95
C ASN A 79 -9.30 1.09 -11.47
N LYS A 80 -10.45 1.19 -12.12
CA LYS A 80 -10.55 0.94 -13.57
C LYS A 80 -9.93 2.04 -14.41
N TYR A 81 -10.16 3.29 -14.08
CA TYR A 81 -9.74 4.41 -14.91
C TYR A 81 -8.30 4.85 -14.62
N CYS A 82 -8.06 5.48 -13.48
CA CYS A 82 -6.74 6.04 -13.19
C CYS A 82 -5.69 4.96 -12.94
N ASN A 83 -6.01 3.94 -12.12
CA ASN A 83 -5.01 2.93 -11.77
C ASN A 83 -4.73 1.95 -12.91
N SER A 84 -5.76 1.46 -13.58
CA SER A 84 -5.61 0.46 -14.65
C SER A 84 -5.50 1.07 -16.04
N ALA A 85 -6.55 1.73 -16.52
CA ALA A 85 -6.59 2.23 -17.91
C ALA A 85 -5.52 3.28 -18.18
N LEU A 86 -5.23 4.16 -17.22
CA LEU A 86 -4.22 5.20 -17.35
C LEU A 86 -2.90 4.83 -16.66
N SER A 87 -2.69 3.57 -16.32
CA SER A 87 -1.45 3.04 -15.72
C SER A 87 -0.96 3.88 -14.53
N GLY A 88 -1.88 4.23 -13.62
CA GLY A 88 -1.58 5.05 -12.46
C GLY A 88 -1.84 6.54 -12.65
N ASN A 89 -2.07 6.99 -13.89
CA ASN A 89 -2.37 8.39 -14.22
C ASN A 89 -1.43 9.39 -13.53
N ILE A 90 -0.13 9.20 -13.71
CA ILE A 90 0.92 9.94 -12.99
C ILE A 90 0.88 11.43 -13.32
N SER A 91 0.54 11.82 -14.53
CA SER A 91 0.46 13.24 -14.93
C SER A 91 -0.58 14.02 -14.12
N ALA A 92 -1.66 13.35 -13.67
CA ALA A 92 -2.65 13.94 -12.77
C ALA A 92 -2.32 13.66 -11.30
N TYR A 93 -1.70 12.52 -11.00
CA TYR A 93 -1.31 12.12 -9.65
C TYR A 93 -0.32 13.11 -9.04
N ARG A 94 0.74 13.46 -9.79
CA ARG A 94 1.84 14.30 -9.29
C ARG A 94 1.38 15.68 -8.80
N PRO A 95 0.62 16.48 -9.57
CA PRO A 95 0.16 17.77 -9.09
C PRO A 95 -0.71 17.67 -7.84
N ALA A 96 -1.61 16.68 -7.80
CA ALA A 96 -2.48 16.45 -6.65
C ALA A 96 -1.68 16.02 -5.41
N LEU A 97 -0.64 15.21 -5.61
CA LEU A 97 0.23 14.77 -4.54
C LEU A 97 1.03 15.95 -3.96
N ILE A 98 1.53 16.84 -4.80
CA ILE A 98 2.21 18.07 -4.36
C ILE A 98 1.29 18.89 -3.48
N GLU A 99 0.03 19.03 -3.88
CA GLU A 99 -0.97 19.76 -3.09
C GLU A 99 -1.24 19.09 -1.75
N LYS A 100 -1.29 17.75 -1.73
CA LYS A 100 -1.62 16.97 -0.53
C LYS A 100 -0.48 16.89 0.48
N ILE A 101 0.75 16.62 0.03
CA ILE A 101 1.89 16.36 0.93
C ILE A 101 3.03 17.38 0.80
N GLY A 102 2.98 18.26 -0.20
CA GLY A 102 4.00 19.26 -0.45
C GLY A 102 5.08 18.80 -1.42
N LEU A 103 5.68 19.78 -2.12
CA LEU A 103 6.69 19.54 -3.14
C LEU A 103 7.92 18.80 -2.58
N ASP A 104 8.39 19.19 -1.39
CA ASP A 104 9.59 18.58 -0.80
C ASP A 104 9.46 17.08 -0.61
N ARG A 105 8.29 16.62 -0.12
CA ARG A 105 8.03 15.20 0.09
C ARG A 105 7.88 14.44 -1.24
N VAL A 106 7.31 15.09 -2.26
CA VAL A 106 7.22 14.49 -3.61
C VAL A 106 8.61 14.36 -4.22
N LEU A 107 9.44 15.40 -4.12
CA LEU A 107 10.82 15.34 -4.60
C LEU A 107 11.64 14.27 -3.86
N ALA A 108 11.41 14.11 -2.56
CA ALA A 108 12.06 13.04 -1.79
C ALA A 108 11.71 11.65 -2.32
N LEU A 109 10.44 11.42 -2.70
CA LEU A 109 10.03 10.16 -3.33
C LEU A 109 10.70 9.99 -4.71
N GLU A 110 10.70 11.02 -5.52
CA GLU A 110 11.24 10.97 -6.88
C GLU A 110 12.75 10.75 -6.90
N ASN A 111 13.47 11.28 -5.91
CA ASN A 111 14.92 11.20 -5.82
C ASN A 111 15.43 10.02 -4.98
N ASP A 112 14.53 9.28 -4.34
CA ASP A 112 14.90 8.10 -3.56
C ASP A 112 15.06 6.89 -4.48
N ASN A 113 16.29 6.62 -4.87
CA ASN A 113 16.65 5.47 -5.70
C ASN A 113 17.52 4.47 -4.93
N GLU A 114 17.52 4.55 -3.60
CA GLU A 114 18.26 3.65 -2.72
C GLU A 114 17.52 2.31 -2.64
N PRO A 115 18.05 1.23 -3.22
CA PRO A 115 17.36 -0.05 -3.21
C PRO A 115 17.29 -0.61 -1.80
N HIS A 116 16.18 -1.26 -1.48
CA HIS A 116 16.02 -1.97 -0.22
C HIS A 116 15.44 -3.37 -0.48
N LYS A 117 16.13 -4.38 -0.01
CA LYS A 117 15.65 -5.75 -0.05
C LYS A 117 14.99 -6.08 1.29
N PHE A 118 13.67 -6.20 1.28
CA PHE A 118 12.92 -6.55 2.48
C PHE A 118 13.21 -7.97 2.91
N THR A 119 13.43 -8.17 4.20
CA THR A 119 13.57 -9.50 4.80
C THR A 119 12.20 -10.04 5.24
N SER A 120 12.11 -11.34 5.51
CA SER A 120 10.90 -11.96 6.05
C SER A 120 10.51 -11.33 7.40
N GLU A 121 11.49 -11.01 8.23
CA GLU A 121 11.25 -10.35 9.52
C GLU A 121 10.64 -8.96 9.32
N GLU A 122 11.20 -8.16 8.41
CA GLU A 122 10.67 -6.83 8.07
C GLU A 122 9.23 -6.94 7.54
N ALA A 123 8.94 -7.91 6.67
CA ALA A 123 7.59 -8.10 6.13
C ALA A 123 6.57 -8.37 7.25
N LYS A 124 6.93 -9.21 8.21
CA LYS A 124 6.08 -9.52 9.36
C LYS A 124 5.85 -8.30 10.26
N GLU A 125 6.91 -7.52 10.49
CA GLU A 125 6.83 -6.29 11.28
C GLU A 125 5.96 -5.23 10.60
N ILE A 126 6.10 -5.06 9.29
CA ILE A 126 5.30 -4.12 8.49
C ILE A 126 3.82 -4.50 8.57
N LYS A 127 3.49 -5.78 8.36
CA LYS A 127 2.12 -6.28 8.49
C LYS A 127 1.55 -5.97 9.86
N ALA A 128 2.27 -6.30 10.92
CA ALA A 128 1.85 -6.07 12.31
C ALA A 128 1.64 -4.57 12.59
N SER A 129 2.53 -3.73 12.07
CA SER A 129 2.45 -2.27 12.21
C SER A 129 1.16 -1.71 11.57
N PHE A 130 0.81 -2.15 10.36
CA PHE A 130 -0.41 -1.69 9.69
C PHE A 130 -1.68 -2.22 10.34
N LYS A 131 -1.66 -3.45 10.84
CA LYS A 131 -2.77 -3.99 11.64
C LYS A 131 -3.03 -3.14 12.88
N LEU A 132 -1.97 -2.76 13.57
CA LEU A 132 -2.06 -1.91 14.76
C LEU A 132 -2.57 -0.50 14.42
N LYS A 133 -2.06 0.11 13.38
CA LYS A 133 -2.49 1.44 12.89
C LYS A 133 -3.98 1.46 12.55
N LEU A 134 -4.47 0.43 11.88
CA LEU A 134 -5.90 0.29 11.57
C LEU A 134 -6.75 0.20 12.82
N LYS A 135 -6.29 -0.57 13.80
CA LYS A 135 -6.97 -0.75 15.09
C LYS A 135 -7.09 0.58 15.83
N GLU A 136 -6.04 1.38 15.81
CA GLU A 136 -6.02 2.71 16.44
C GLU A 136 -7.01 3.66 15.77
N LEU A 137 -7.12 3.64 14.44
CA LEU A 137 -8.07 4.45 13.68
C LEU A 137 -9.52 4.08 13.97
N ASP A 138 -9.81 2.79 14.15
CA ASP A 138 -11.17 2.31 14.45
C ASP A 138 -11.67 2.79 15.83
N HIS A 139 -10.78 3.20 16.72
CA HIS A 139 -11.12 3.68 18.07
C HIS A 139 -11.23 5.21 18.17
N GLU A 140 -10.94 5.92 17.10
CA GLU A 140 -11.15 7.36 16.99
C GLU A 140 -12.54 7.65 16.42
#